data_396718817aea2e748926cd051c99590a
#
_entry.id   396718817aea2e748926cd051c99590a
#
_cell.length_a   1.000
_cell.length_b   1.000
_cell.length_c   1.000
_cell.angle_alpha   90.00
_cell.angle_beta   90.00
_cell.angle_gamma   90.00
#
_symmetry.space_group_name_H-M   'P 1'
#
loop_
_entity.id
_entity.type
_entity.pdbx_description
1 polymer ?
#
loop_
_entity_poly.entity_id
_entity_poly.type
_entity_poly.pdbx_seq_one_letter_code
_entity_poly.pdbx_strand_id
1 'polypeptide(L)'
;MLADQSSQGPVVNLAVLALLQCGRVIEAQEAADAIVCDARGRGAQLAYAEASLIRALIFYTRGRVNEAAADAQAALDGLGQSDNPHAQTALATRVNCMIERGELTEAESLLNDAQSPLAPTPAIDAYVLLTRGRLHLHRKDIDAALEDVGAVENIVRDFGEVNPTMLPWRSLAGVIAHLAGDPVRSRSLIGEEIRLAQLFEVPIAFGVALRRRALTETGQHALGTLREAITVLASTEASLELARAHASLGRGLRRAGQRVEARAQLGIGLDLAHRCGATGVEADIREELAAAGGRPRRSALTGVESLTPTELRVAQLAAQGISNSGIAEQTFVSRNTVAWHMRNIYRKLAIESREQLLTLIND
;
A
#
# COMPACT_ATOMS: atom_id res chain seq x y z
N MET A 1 15.33 -37.31 -4.86
CA MET A 1 15.89 -35.94 -4.74
C MET A 1 15.32 -34.91 -5.72
N LEU A 2 14.57 -35.29 -6.75
CA LEU A 2 13.88 -34.37 -7.68
C LEU A 2 12.38 -34.16 -7.35
N ALA A 3 11.77 -34.97 -6.49
CA ALA A 3 10.37 -34.87 -6.10
C ALA A 3 10.10 -33.81 -4.99
N ASP A 4 11.15 -33.35 -4.33
CA ASP A 4 11.04 -32.46 -3.15
C ASP A 4 11.21 -30.95 -3.49
N GLN A 5 11.50 -30.63 -4.74
CA GLN A 5 11.61 -29.25 -5.23
C GLN A 5 10.38 -28.76 -6.01
N SER A 6 9.37 -29.59 -6.21
CA SER A 6 8.40 -29.39 -7.29
C SER A 6 7.12 -28.64 -6.94
N SER A 7 6.80 -28.37 -5.68
CA SER A 7 5.54 -27.68 -5.36
C SER A 7 5.67 -26.19 -5.02
N GLN A 8 6.89 -25.64 -4.98
CA GLN A 8 7.11 -24.25 -4.56
C GLN A 8 8.34 -23.59 -5.22
N GLY A 9 8.51 -23.87 -6.49
CA GLY A 9 9.49 -23.18 -7.31
C GLY A 9 8.99 -21.80 -7.79
N PRO A 10 9.84 -21.04 -8.51
CA PRO A 10 9.49 -19.73 -9.09
C PRO A 10 8.16 -19.69 -9.84
N VAL A 11 7.72 -20.83 -10.38
CA VAL A 11 6.46 -20.98 -11.14
C VAL A 11 5.23 -20.70 -10.28
N VAL A 12 5.20 -21.15 -9.01
CA VAL A 12 4.05 -20.93 -8.12
C VAL A 12 3.98 -19.45 -7.73
N ASN A 13 5.12 -18.82 -7.47
CA ASN A 13 5.23 -17.40 -7.20
C ASN A 13 4.73 -16.56 -8.38
N LEU A 14 5.10 -16.93 -9.61
CA LEU A 14 4.60 -16.29 -10.83
C LEU A 14 3.09 -16.46 -10.99
N ALA A 15 2.53 -17.63 -10.65
CA ALA A 15 1.09 -17.86 -10.69
C ALA A 15 0.33 -16.95 -9.71
N VAL A 16 0.86 -16.74 -8.50
CA VAL A 16 0.27 -15.81 -7.52
C VAL A 16 0.34 -14.36 -8.01
N LEU A 17 1.46 -13.95 -8.60
CA LEU A 17 1.58 -12.64 -9.22
C LEU A 17 0.60 -12.47 -10.39
N ALA A 18 0.39 -13.51 -11.22
CA ALA A 18 -0.59 -13.48 -12.28
C ALA A 18 -2.03 -13.29 -11.75
N LEU A 19 -2.40 -13.95 -10.65
CA LEU A 19 -3.67 -13.72 -9.97
C LEU A 19 -3.81 -12.25 -9.54
N LEU A 20 -2.77 -11.68 -8.93
CA LEU A 20 -2.76 -10.28 -8.54
C LEU A 20 -2.92 -9.35 -9.74
N GLN A 21 -2.23 -9.64 -10.85
CA GLN A 21 -2.32 -8.87 -12.10
C GLN A 21 -3.70 -8.93 -12.76
N CYS A 22 -4.43 -10.02 -12.55
CA CYS A 22 -5.81 -10.19 -13.00
C CYS A 22 -6.84 -9.58 -12.03
N GLY A 23 -6.40 -8.89 -10.96
CA GLY A 23 -7.29 -8.32 -9.95
C GLY A 23 -7.90 -9.34 -8.98
N ARG A 24 -7.48 -10.62 -9.04
CA ARG A 24 -7.96 -11.71 -8.16
C ARG A 24 -7.19 -11.69 -6.82
N VAL A 25 -7.36 -10.59 -6.08
CA VAL A 25 -6.52 -10.25 -4.92
C VAL A 25 -6.74 -11.20 -3.74
N ILE A 26 -7.98 -11.69 -3.54
CA ILE A 26 -8.30 -12.64 -2.47
C ILE A 26 -7.62 -13.99 -2.72
N GLU A 27 -7.78 -14.55 -3.91
CA GLU A 27 -7.16 -15.82 -4.28
C GLU A 27 -5.63 -15.73 -4.29
N ALA A 28 -5.09 -14.58 -4.73
CA ALA A 28 -3.65 -14.33 -4.64
C ALA A 28 -3.17 -14.37 -3.19
N GLN A 29 -3.93 -13.78 -2.26
CA GLN A 29 -3.58 -13.79 -0.84
C GLN A 29 -3.65 -15.18 -0.24
N GLU A 30 -4.73 -15.94 -0.47
CA GLU A 30 -4.89 -17.30 0.03
C GLU A 30 -3.73 -18.20 -0.44
N ALA A 31 -3.35 -18.10 -1.72
CA ALA A 31 -2.22 -18.82 -2.26
C ALA A 31 -0.88 -18.39 -1.62
N ALA A 32 -0.64 -17.09 -1.46
CA ALA A 32 0.57 -16.58 -0.82
C ALA A 32 0.66 -17.00 0.65
N ASP A 33 -0.45 -16.98 1.39
CA ASP A 33 -0.51 -17.43 2.79
C ASP A 33 -0.15 -18.92 2.91
N ALA A 34 -0.65 -19.76 1.99
CA ALA A 34 -0.31 -21.17 1.94
C ALA A 34 1.19 -21.42 1.68
N ILE A 35 1.79 -20.67 0.73
CA ILE A 35 3.22 -20.77 0.41
C ILE A 35 4.07 -20.33 1.62
N VAL A 36 3.73 -19.21 2.25
CA VAL A 36 4.45 -18.72 3.44
C VAL A 36 4.38 -19.73 4.59
N CYS A 37 3.21 -20.33 4.82
CA CYS A 37 3.02 -21.35 5.86
C CYS A 37 3.89 -22.59 5.60
N ASP A 38 3.88 -23.12 4.38
CA ASP A 38 4.65 -24.30 4.01
C ASP A 38 6.17 -24.03 4.03
N ALA A 39 6.63 -22.91 3.47
CA ALA A 39 8.04 -22.53 3.50
C ALA A 39 8.58 -22.41 4.93
N ARG A 40 7.77 -21.84 5.83
CA ARG A 40 8.08 -21.75 7.27
C ARG A 40 8.13 -23.16 7.91
N GLY A 41 7.15 -23.99 7.65
CA GLY A 41 7.07 -25.36 8.20
C GLY A 41 8.27 -26.21 7.80
N ARG A 42 8.82 -25.99 6.61
CA ARG A 42 10.02 -26.70 6.10
C ARG A 42 11.35 -26.04 6.48
N GLY A 43 11.34 -24.86 7.10
CA GLY A 43 12.55 -24.08 7.37
C GLY A 43 13.24 -23.55 6.09
N ALA A 44 12.51 -23.44 4.99
CA ALA A 44 13.02 -23.01 3.69
C ALA A 44 13.13 -21.46 3.63
N GLN A 45 14.24 -20.92 4.13
CA GLN A 45 14.43 -19.48 4.33
C GLN A 45 14.25 -18.64 3.06
N LEU A 46 14.84 -19.06 1.94
CA LEU A 46 14.73 -18.33 0.68
C LEU A 46 13.28 -18.35 0.14
N ALA A 47 12.63 -19.50 0.14
CA ALA A 47 11.24 -19.61 -0.29
C ALA A 47 10.30 -18.78 0.60
N TYR A 48 10.57 -18.74 1.91
CA TYR A 48 9.85 -17.90 2.85
C TYR A 48 10.03 -16.40 2.52
N ALA A 49 11.24 -15.97 2.21
CA ALA A 49 11.54 -14.58 1.87
C ALA A 49 10.85 -14.16 0.55
N GLU A 50 10.91 -14.99 -0.49
CA GLU A 50 10.23 -14.75 -1.78
C GLU A 50 8.70 -14.72 -1.62
N ALA A 51 8.12 -15.66 -0.90
CA ALA A 51 6.68 -15.68 -0.62
C ALA A 51 6.25 -14.47 0.21
N SER A 52 7.07 -14.03 1.17
CA SER A 52 6.83 -12.82 1.97
C SER A 52 6.82 -11.57 1.10
N LEU A 53 7.71 -11.47 0.11
CA LEU A 53 7.69 -10.36 -0.85
C LEU A 53 6.37 -10.30 -1.62
N ILE A 54 5.93 -11.42 -2.17
CA ILE A 54 4.68 -11.46 -2.94
C ILE A 54 3.49 -11.09 -2.05
N ARG A 55 3.45 -11.61 -0.83
CA ARG A 55 2.41 -11.28 0.13
C ARG A 55 2.46 -9.81 0.57
N ALA A 56 3.65 -9.21 0.64
CA ALA A 56 3.80 -7.77 0.89
C ALA A 56 3.15 -6.92 -0.21
N LEU A 57 3.34 -7.28 -1.48
CA LEU A 57 2.68 -6.62 -2.62
C LEU A 57 1.15 -6.75 -2.55
N ILE A 58 0.64 -7.94 -2.21
CA ILE A 58 -0.79 -8.19 -2.03
C ILE A 58 -1.35 -7.35 -0.88
N PHE A 59 -0.69 -7.35 0.28
CA PHE A 59 -1.11 -6.55 1.43
C PHE A 59 -1.07 -5.06 1.14
N TYR A 60 -0.06 -4.59 0.41
CA TYR A 60 0.00 -3.19 -0.01
C TYR A 60 -1.19 -2.83 -0.92
N THR A 61 -1.51 -3.67 -1.91
CA THR A 61 -2.67 -3.49 -2.79
C THR A 61 -3.99 -3.43 -2.01
N ARG A 62 -4.13 -4.24 -0.97
CA ARG A 62 -5.31 -4.26 -0.08
C ARG A 62 -5.34 -3.09 0.91
N GLY A 63 -4.26 -2.30 1.02
CA GLY A 63 -4.13 -1.23 1.99
C GLY A 63 -3.79 -1.70 3.41
N ARG A 64 -3.27 -2.92 3.57
CA ARG A 64 -2.75 -3.44 4.84
C ARG A 64 -1.29 -3.02 5.01
N VAL A 65 -1.09 -1.71 5.23
CA VAL A 65 0.24 -1.06 5.16
C VAL A 65 1.23 -1.65 6.16
N ASN A 66 0.77 -2.02 7.34
CA ASN A 66 1.62 -2.52 8.40
C ASN A 66 2.11 -3.94 8.13
N GLU A 67 1.21 -4.79 7.65
CA GLU A 67 1.53 -6.16 7.27
C GLU A 67 2.40 -6.19 6.01
N ALA A 68 2.11 -5.31 5.05
CA ALA A 68 2.96 -5.15 3.87
C ALA A 68 4.39 -4.74 4.25
N ALA A 69 4.55 -3.77 5.16
CA ALA A 69 5.87 -3.35 5.63
C ALA A 69 6.62 -4.45 6.37
N ALA A 70 5.91 -5.25 7.17
CA ALA A 70 6.51 -6.35 7.92
C ALA A 70 6.96 -7.49 7.02
N ASP A 71 6.15 -7.86 6.03
CA ASP A 71 6.51 -8.90 5.06
C ASP A 71 7.61 -8.42 4.09
N ALA A 72 7.60 -7.15 3.68
CA ALA A 72 8.70 -6.57 2.92
C ALA A 72 10.02 -6.60 3.70
N GLN A 73 10.00 -6.34 5.02
CA GLN A 73 11.17 -6.48 5.87
C GLN A 73 11.62 -7.94 5.98
N ALA A 74 10.69 -8.87 6.19
CA ALA A 74 11.02 -10.29 6.26
C ALA A 74 11.65 -10.81 4.93
N ALA A 75 11.18 -10.27 3.81
CA ALA A 75 11.78 -10.55 2.50
C ALA A 75 13.21 -10.00 2.42
N LEU A 76 13.46 -8.75 2.84
CA LEU A 76 14.79 -8.16 2.86
C LEU A 76 15.77 -8.95 3.74
N ASP A 77 15.32 -9.36 4.93
CA ASP A 77 16.13 -10.12 5.88
C ASP A 77 16.56 -11.49 5.30
N GLY A 78 15.73 -12.10 4.47
CA GLY A 78 15.98 -13.43 3.90
C GLY A 78 16.59 -13.45 2.50
N LEU A 79 16.38 -12.40 1.69
CA LEU A 79 16.92 -12.30 0.33
C LEU A 79 18.37 -11.79 0.29
N GLY A 80 18.86 -11.20 1.40
CA GLY A 80 20.19 -10.58 1.45
C GLY A 80 20.24 -9.22 0.73
N GLN A 81 21.44 -8.66 0.62
CA GLN A 81 21.63 -7.29 0.12
C GLN A 81 21.60 -7.18 -1.41
N SER A 82 21.39 -6.02 -1.85
CA SER A 82 21.35 -5.24 -3.08
C SER A 82 21.46 -5.92 -4.46
N ASP A 83 22.16 -7.02 -4.63
CA ASP A 83 22.36 -7.65 -5.94
C ASP A 83 21.21 -8.58 -6.34
N ASN A 84 20.27 -8.83 -5.43
CA ASN A 84 19.08 -9.63 -5.70
C ASN A 84 17.93 -8.73 -6.17
N PRO A 85 17.42 -8.89 -7.39
CA PRO A 85 16.31 -8.09 -7.91
C PRO A 85 15.05 -8.11 -7.03
N HIS A 86 14.76 -9.24 -6.40
CA HIS A 86 13.63 -9.39 -5.48
C HIS A 86 13.83 -8.56 -4.19
N ALA A 87 15.07 -8.39 -3.72
CA ALA A 87 15.36 -7.52 -2.58
C ALA A 87 15.07 -6.04 -2.92
N GLN A 88 15.35 -5.61 -4.13
CA GLN A 88 15.01 -4.24 -4.59
C GLN A 88 13.49 -4.02 -4.64
N THR A 89 12.72 -5.02 -5.08
CA THR A 89 11.25 -4.96 -5.03
C THR A 89 10.73 -4.89 -3.58
N ALA A 90 11.32 -5.67 -2.69
CA ALA A 90 10.97 -5.66 -1.27
C ALA A 90 11.28 -4.29 -0.62
N LEU A 91 12.44 -3.72 -0.94
CA LEU A 91 12.84 -2.39 -0.49
C LEU A 91 11.87 -1.31 -0.99
N ALA A 92 11.55 -1.30 -2.29
CA ALA A 92 10.60 -0.35 -2.86
C ALA A 92 9.21 -0.49 -2.22
N THR A 93 8.76 -1.72 -1.97
CA THR A 93 7.49 -1.98 -1.27
C THR A 93 7.51 -1.42 0.16
N ARG A 94 8.62 -1.62 0.89
CA ARG A 94 8.79 -1.05 2.23
C ARG A 94 8.78 0.47 2.19
N VAL A 95 9.50 1.09 1.24
CA VAL A 95 9.48 2.55 1.04
C VAL A 95 8.07 3.05 0.73
N ASN A 96 7.32 2.36 -0.12
CA ASN A 96 5.93 2.69 -0.37
C ASN A 96 5.10 2.69 0.93
N CYS A 97 5.28 1.71 1.82
CA CYS A 97 4.61 1.70 3.12
C CYS A 97 5.04 2.86 4.03
N MET A 98 6.32 3.27 3.99
CA MET A 98 6.82 4.43 4.74
C MET A 98 6.19 5.74 4.23
N ILE A 99 6.04 5.90 2.91
CA ILE A 99 5.33 7.04 2.31
C ILE A 99 3.89 7.11 2.85
N GLU A 100 3.18 5.97 2.91
CA GLU A 100 1.81 5.94 3.45
C GLU A 100 1.74 6.33 4.93
N ARG A 101 2.79 6.07 5.67
CA ARG A 101 2.91 6.45 7.09
C ARG A 101 3.44 7.86 7.32
N GLY A 102 3.87 8.56 6.24
CA GLY A 102 4.46 9.90 6.32
C GLY A 102 5.92 9.91 6.80
N GLU A 103 6.60 8.77 6.79
CA GLU A 103 8.01 8.58 7.19
C GLU A 103 8.93 8.94 6.01
N LEU A 104 8.82 10.18 5.49
CA LEU A 104 9.44 10.55 4.20
C LEU A 104 10.95 10.67 4.27
N THR A 105 11.51 11.10 5.41
CA THR A 105 12.96 11.24 5.60
C THR A 105 13.64 9.89 5.69
N GLU A 106 13.05 8.97 6.44
CA GLU A 106 13.53 7.60 6.57
C GLU A 106 13.40 6.83 5.25
N ALA A 107 12.32 7.07 4.50
CA ALA A 107 12.10 6.51 3.17
C ALA A 107 13.20 6.94 2.18
N GLU A 108 13.59 8.22 2.20
CA GLU A 108 14.66 8.75 1.36
C GLU A 108 16.03 8.17 1.76
N SER A 109 16.34 8.12 3.06
CA SER A 109 17.59 7.51 3.54
C SER A 109 17.69 6.07 3.08
N LEU A 110 16.61 5.29 3.23
CA LEU A 110 16.58 3.89 2.83
C LEU A 110 16.82 3.68 1.32
N LEU A 111 16.26 4.55 0.47
CA LEU A 111 16.49 4.49 -0.97
C LEU A 111 17.93 4.91 -1.35
N ASN A 112 18.51 5.88 -0.65
CA ASN A 112 19.87 6.35 -0.91
C ASN A 112 20.92 5.34 -0.46
N ASP A 113 20.71 4.69 0.67
CA ASP A 113 21.60 3.68 1.22
C ASP A 113 21.64 2.42 0.34
N ALA A 114 20.56 2.17 -0.39
CA ALA A 114 20.41 1.02 -1.29
C ALA A 114 20.91 1.26 -2.71
N GLN A 115 21.70 2.30 -2.97
CA GLN A 115 22.28 2.62 -4.29
C GLN A 115 23.25 1.52 -4.75
N SER A 116 22.67 0.38 -5.10
CA SER A 116 23.30 -0.60 -5.99
C SER A 116 23.00 -0.23 -7.43
N PRO A 117 23.89 -0.48 -8.38
CA PRO A 117 23.53 -0.36 -9.79
C PRO A 117 22.26 -1.16 -10.02
N LEU A 118 21.29 -0.53 -10.70
CA LEU A 118 20.00 -1.15 -11.01
C LEU A 118 20.25 -2.57 -11.54
N ALA A 119 19.58 -3.56 -10.97
CA ALA A 119 19.67 -4.91 -11.46
C ALA A 119 19.14 -4.94 -12.90
N PRO A 120 19.68 -5.75 -13.81
CA PRO A 120 19.27 -5.76 -15.22
C PRO A 120 17.88 -6.41 -15.40
N THR A 121 16.89 -5.90 -14.67
CA THR A 121 15.52 -6.40 -14.70
C THR A 121 14.57 -5.21 -14.89
N PRO A 122 14.20 -4.89 -16.13
CA PRO A 122 13.47 -3.66 -16.47
C PRO A 122 12.22 -3.40 -15.63
N ALA A 123 11.43 -4.44 -15.34
CA ALA A 123 10.21 -4.30 -14.56
C ALA A 123 10.48 -3.88 -13.09
N ILE A 124 11.59 -4.39 -12.51
CA ILE A 124 11.98 -4.05 -11.14
C ILE A 124 12.54 -2.64 -11.08
N ASP A 125 13.40 -2.28 -12.04
CA ASP A 125 13.94 -0.93 -12.16
C ASP A 125 12.81 0.10 -12.29
N ALA A 126 11.82 -0.18 -13.14
CA ALA A 126 10.65 0.66 -13.29
C ALA A 126 9.85 0.79 -11.98
N TYR A 127 9.70 -0.28 -11.20
CA TYR A 127 8.99 -0.26 -9.91
C TYR A 127 9.74 0.57 -8.85
N VAL A 128 11.07 0.44 -8.78
CA VAL A 128 11.92 1.24 -7.88
C VAL A 128 11.85 2.73 -8.25
N LEU A 129 12.03 3.06 -9.54
CA LEU A 129 11.93 4.43 -10.04
C LEU A 129 10.55 5.04 -9.80
N LEU A 130 9.48 4.26 -10.02
CA LEU A 130 8.12 4.72 -9.75
C LEU A 130 7.90 5.02 -8.26
N THR A 131 8.49 4.20 -7.37
CA THR A 131 8.46 4.42 -5.93
C THR A 131 9.22 5.68 -5.55
N ARG A 132 10.40 5.93 -6.15
CA ARG A 132 11.19 7.14 -5.93
C ARG A 132 10.46 8.39 -6.45
N GLY A 133 9.88 8.32 -7.64
CA GLY A 133 9.07 9.40 -8.19
C GLY A 133 7.84 9.74 -7.32
N ARG A 134 7.23 8.74 -6.68
CA ARG A 134 6.18 8.98 -5.67
C ARG A 134 6.72 9.71 -4.44
N LEU A 135 7.88 9.32 -3.94
CA LEU A 135 8.52 9.98 -2.80
C LEU A 135 8.84 11.45 -3.14
N HIS A 136 9.44 11.72 -4.31
CA HIS A 136 9.70 13.09 -4.78
C HIS A 136 8.41 13.90 -4.89
N LEU A 137 7.31 13.32 -5.41
CA LEU A 137 6.01 13.98 -5.47
C LEU A 137 5.49 14.35 -4.06
N HIS A 138 5.61 13.47 -3.07
CA HIS A 138 5.22 13.76 -1.67
C HIS A 138 6.10 14.86 -1.06
N ARG A 139 7.37 14.95 -1.45
CA ARG A 139 8.29 16.02 -1.05
C ARG A 139 8.10 17.31 -1.84
N LYS A 140 7.19 17.32 -2.82
CA LYS A 140 6.92 18.44 -3.74
C LYS A 140 8.11 18.78 -4.65
N ASP A 141 9.02 17.85 -4.86
CA ASP A 141 10.09 17.93 -5.84
C ASP A 141 9.58 17.41 -7.19
N ILE A 142 8.97 18.32 -7.94
CA ILE A 142 8.30 17.97 -9.21
C ILE A 142 9.32 17.64 -10.29
N ASP A 143 10.47 18.31 -10.31
CA ASP A 143 11.49 18.09 -11.33
C ASP A 143 12.10 16.69 -11.20
N ALA A 144 12.51 16.30 -10.00
CA ALA A 144 13.01 14.96 -9.73
C ALA A 144 11.93 13.89 -9.98
N ALA A 145 10.66 14.15 -9.63
CA ALA A 145 9.58 13.25 -9.94
C ALA A 145 9.34 13.07 -11.45
N LEU A 146 9.50 14.14 -12.26
CA LEU A 146 9.43 14.08 -13.73
C LEU A 146 10.55 13.25 -14.33
N GLU A 147 11.77 13.40 -13.83
CA GLU A 147 12.93 12.62 -14.28
C GLU A 147 12.68 11.12 -14.05
N ASP A 148 12.22 10.73 -12.85
CA ASP A 148 11.95 9.34 -12.51
C ASP A 148 10.86 8.73 -13.38
N VAL A 149 9.71 9.40 -13.52
CA VAL A 149 8.60 8.85 -14.33
C VAL A 149 8.95 8.85 -15.83
N GLY A 150 9.82 9.75 -16.29
CA GLY A 150 10.37 9.73 -17.64
C GLY A 150 11.26 8.53 -17.89
N ALA A 151 12.09 8.16 -16.91
CA ALA A 151 12.88 6.94 -16.96
C ALA A 151 12.00 5.69 -16.98
N VAL A 152 10.96 5.65 -16.15
CA VAL A 152 9.94 4.56 -16.17
C VAL A 152 9.29 4.44 -17.54
N GLU A 153 8.88 5.57 -18.16
CA GLU A 153 8.27 5.56 -19.50
C GLU A 153 9.20 4.94 -20.57
N ASN A 154 10.49 5.25 -20.53
CA ASN A 154 11.46 4.68 -21.46
C ASN A 154 11.62 3.16 -21.25
N ILE A 155 11.80 2.73 -20.02
CA ILE A 155 11.92 1.30 -19.67
C ILE A 155 10.66 0.52 -20.12
N VAL A 156 9.48 1.03 -19.79
CA VAL A 156 8.21 0.37 -20.10
C VAL A 156 7.95 0.30 -21.61
N ARG A 157 8.36 1.33 -22.36
CA ARG A 157 8.27 1.34 -23.83
C ARG A 157 9.08 0.22 -24.45
N ASP A 158 10.31 0.05 -23.97
CA ASP A 158 11.24 -0.97 -24.49
C ASP A 158 10.84 -2.40 -24.07
N PHE A 159 10.27 -2.52 -22.85
CA PHE A 159 9.82 -3.78 -22.28
C PHE A 159 8.43 -4.22 -22.77
N GLY A 160 7.60 -3.27 -23.24
CA GLY A 160 6.25 -3.53 -23.76
C GLY A 160 5.19 -3.81 -22.67
N GLU A 161 5.41 -3.43 -21.40
CA GLU A 161 4.42 -3.59 -20.33
C GLU A 161 3.24 -2.64 -20.52
N VAL A 162 2.05 -3.18 -20.58
CA VAL A 162 0.81 -2.43 -20.79
C VAL A 162 -0.21 -2.62 -19.66
N ASN A 163 -0.10 -3.68 -18.85
CA ASN A 163 -1.03 -3.93 -17.75
C ASN A 163 -0.81 -2.93 -16.60
N PRO A 164 -1.81 -2.07 -16.28
CA PRO A 164 -1.65 -1.03 -15.27
C PRO A 164 -1.73 -1.55 -13.81
N THR A 165 -1.96 -2.84 -13.59
CA THR A 165 -2.13 -3.40 -12.23
C THR A 165 -0.83 -3.40 -11.45
N MET A 166 0.25 -3.85 -12.07
CA MET A 166 1.56 -3.95 -11.40
C MET A 166 2.30 -2.62 -11.37
N LEU A 167 2.15 -1.84 -12.44
CA LEU A 167 2.90 -0.60 -12.60
C LEU A 167 1.97 0.52 -13.10
N PRO A 168 1.15 1.12 -12.21
CA PRO A 168 0.23 2.19 -12.59
C PRO A 168 0.97 3.52 -12.77
N TRP A 169 1.95 3.54 -13.68
CA TRP A 169 2.86 4.66 -13.86
C TRP A 169 2.25 5.81 -14.64
N ARG A 170 1.42 5.52 -15.66
CA ARG A 170 0.90 6.53 -16.58
C ARG A 170 0.05 7.57 -15.85
N SER A 171 -0.87 7.15 -14.96
CA SER A 171 -1.70 8.09 -14.23
C SER A 171 -0.91 8.87 -13.18
N LEU A 172 0.14 8.28 -12.58
CA LEU A 172 1.05 9.02 -11.70
C LEU A 172 1.84 10.06 -12.51
N ALA A 173 2.45 9.65 -13.61
CA ALA A 173 3.16 10.55 -14.52
C ALA A 173 2.26 11.67 -15.05
N GLY A 174 0.97 11.37 -15.30
CA GLY A 174 -0.01 12.35 -15.70
C GLY A 174 -0.30 13.39 -14.61
N VAL A 175 -0.39 13.00 -13.34
CA VAL A 175 -0.52 13.96 -12.22
C VAL A 175 0.74 14.83 -12.11
N ILE A 176 1.92 14.24 -12.20
CA ILE A 176 3.19 14.97 -12.15
C ILE A 176 3.29 15.96 -13.33
N ALA A 177 2.97 15.53 -14.56
CA ALA A 177 2.93 16.39 -15.74
C ALA A 177 1.96 17.58 -15.57
N HIS A 178 0.78 17.34 -14.97
CA HIS A 178 -0.16 18.42 -14.65
C HIS A 178 0.45 19.46 -13.70
N LEU A 179 1.11 19.00 -12.63
CA LEU A 179 1.78 19.89 -11.66
C LEU A 179 2.95 20.64 -12.26
N ALA A 180 3.62 20.06 -13.27
CA ALA A 180 4.68 20.71 -14.06
C ALA A 180 4.15 21.66 -15.15
N GLY A 181 2.82 21.80 -15.29
CA GLY A 181 2.21 22.71 -16.26
C GLY A 181 2.02 22.14 -17.67
N ASP A 182 2.09 20.81 -17.84
CA ASP A 182 1.78 20.10 -19.09
C ASP A 182 0.43 19.35 -19.04
N PRO A 183 -0.70 20.04 -19.21
CA PRO A 183 -2.03 19.43 -19.16
C PRO A 183 -2.32 18.54 -20.37
N VAL A 184 -1.59 18.68 -21.47
CA VAL A 184 -1.79 17.86 -22.69
C VAL A 184 -1.24 16.46 -22.43
N ARG A 185 0.01 16.37 -22.01
CA ARG A 185 0.66 15.11 -21.63
C ARG A 185 -0.11 14.42 -20.49
N SER A 186 -0.53 15.20 -19.50
CA SER A 186 -1.34 14.71 -18.37
C SER A 186 -2.59 13.96 -18.84
N ARG A 187 -3.41 14.59 -19.69
CA ARG A 187 -4.65 13.97 -20.21
C ARG A 187 -4.37 12.72 -21.04
N SER A 188 -3.33 12.75 -21.88
CA SER A 188 -2.95 11.62 -22.71
C SER A 188 -2.58 10.39 -21.86
N LEU A 189 -1.69 10.58 -20.89
CA LEU A 189 -1.20 9.49 -20.02
C LEU A 189 -2.31 8.89 -19.16
N ILE A 190 -3.10 9.74 -18.49
CA ILE A 190 -4.21 9.27 -17.65
C ILE A 190 -5.30 8.60 -18.47
N GLY A 191 -5.62 9.17 -19.64
CA GLY A 191 -6.61 8.60 -20.55
C GLY A 191 -6.21 7.21 -21.04
N GLU A 192 -4.93 7.02 -21.35
CA GLU A 192 -4.42 5.72 -21.79
C GLU A 192 -4.46 4.69 -20.64
N GLU A 193 -4.12 5.08 -19.39
CA GLU A 193 -4.22 4.14 -18.27
C GLU A 193 -5.66 3.74 -17.97
N ILE A 194 -6.61 4.67 -18.09
CA ILE A 194 -8.04 4.38 -17.96
C ILE A 194 -8.47 3.37 -19.02
N ARG A 195 -8.09 3.60 -20.28
CA ARG A 195 -8.41 2.69 -21.40
C ARG A 195 -7.82 1.30 -21.18
N LEU A 196 -6.58 1.21 -20.73
CA LEU A 196 -5.92 -0.06 -20.44
C LEU A 196 -6.56 -0.78 -19.25
N ALA A 197 -6.88 -0.06 -18.16
CA ALA A 197 -7.54 -0.65 -17.00
C ALA A 197 -8.92 -1.23 -17.34
N GLN A 198 -9.64 -0.61 -18.26
CA GLN A 198 -10.90 -1.13 -18.80
C GLN A 198 -10.66 -2.34 -19.72
N LEU A 199 -9.66 -2.30 -20.59
CA LEU A 199 -9.33 -3.38 -21.50
C LEU A 199 -8.91 -4.66 -20.75
N PHE A 200 -8.15 -4.51 -19.66
CA PHE A 200 -7.70 -5.63 -18.81
C PHE A 200 -8.73 -6.01 -17.73
N GLU A 201 -9.87 -5.30 -17.68
CA GLU A 201 -10.94 -5.53 -16.70
C GLU A 201 -10.42 -5.51 -15.24
N VAL A 202 -9.56 -4.53 -14.91
CA VAL A 202 -8.98 -4.40 -13.57
C VAL A 202 -9.59 -3.22 -12.81
N PRO A 203 -10.63 -3.43 -11.98
CA PRO A 203 -11.35 -2.36 -11.29
C PRO A 203 -10.45 -1.50 -10.39
N ILE A 204 -9.47 -2.11 -9.72
CA ILE A 204 -8.54 -1.35 -8.85
C ILE A 204 -7.75 -0.32 -9.65
N ALA A 205 -7.15 -0.74 -10.76
CA ALA A 205 -6.38 0.17 -11.62
C ALA A 205 -7.27 1.25 -12.23
N PHE A 206 -8.50 0.89 -12.64
CA PHE A 206 -9.48 1.83 -13.16
C PHE A 206 -9.87 2.90 -12.11
N GLY A 207 -10.22 2.49 -10.90
CA GLY A 207 -10.57 3.41 -9.82
C GLY A 207 -9.41 4.34 -9.40
N VAL A 208 -8.18 3.81 -9.37
CA VAL A 208 -6.96 4.61 -9.11
C VAL A 208 -6.74 5.65 -10.21
N ALA A 209 -6.87 5.26 -11.48
CA ALA A 209 -6.70 6.17 -12.61
C ALA A 209 -7.79 7.27 -12.62
N LEU A 210 -9.05 6.93 -12.33
CA LEU A 210 -10.14 7.90 -12.16
C LEU A 210 -9.84 8.90 -11.03
N ARG A 211 -9.41 8.43 -9.86
CA ARG A 211 -9.03 9.30 -8.75
C ARG A 211 -7.91 10.26 -9.14
N ARG A 212 -6.88 9.77 -9.82
CA ARG A 212 -5.76 10.60 -10.30
C ARG A 212 -6.19 11.58 -11.38
N ARG A 213 -7.09 11.18 -12.28
CA ARG A 213 -7.72 12.08 -13.25
C ARG A 213 -8.40 13.26 -12.55
N ALA A 214 -9.20 12.99 -11.53
CA ALA A 214 -9.89 14.03 -10.79
C ALA A 214 -8.94 15.04 -10.10
N LEU A 215 -7.69 14.66 -9.81
CA LEU A 215 -6.69 15.60 -9.29
C LEU A 215 -6.23 16.63 -10.33
N THR A 216 -6.45 16.36 -11.62
CA THR A 216 -6.11 17.26 -12.74
C THR A 216 -7.32 18.03 -13.27
N GLU A 217 -8.50 17.77 -12.72
CA GLU A 217 -9.78 18.39 -13.07
C GLU A 217 -10.20 19.42 -12.00
N THR A 218 -11.22 20.23 -12.31
CA THR A 218 -11.74 21.25 -11.39
C THR A 218 -13.27 21.22 -11.31
N GLY A 219 -13.82 21.83 -10.28
CA GLY A 219 -15.26 22.06 -10.13
C GLY A 219 -16.08 20.77 -10.05
N GLN A 220 -17.31 20.82 -10.60
CA GLN A 220 -18.25 19.71 -10.54
C GLN A 220 -17.79 18.48 -11.32
N HIS A 221 -16.96 18.68 -12.35
CA HIS A 221 -16.41 17.57 -13.14
C HIS A 221 -15.50 16.69 -12.28
N ALA A 222 -14.55 17.29 -11.57
CA ALA A 222 -13.69 16.58 -10.64
C ALA A 222 -14.48 15.83 -9.54
N LEU A 223 -15.55 16.45 -9.01
CA LEU A 223 -16.40 15.81 -8.00
C LEU A 223 -17.16 14.59 -8.58
N GLY A 224 -17.62 14.68 -9.83
CA GLY A 224 -18.25 13.58 -10.54
C GLY A 224 -17.30 12.40 -10.74
N THR A 225 -16.10 12.68 -11.25
CA THR A 225 -15.03 11.67 -11.45
C THR A 225 -14.63 11.01 -10.12
N LEU A 226 -14.57 11.76 -9.02
CA LEU A 226 -14.27 11.19 -7.68
C LEU A 226 -15.38 10.28 -7.16
N ARG A 227 -16.65 10.61 -7.39
CA ARG A 227 -17.75 9.73 -7.01
C ARG A 227 -17.74 8.43 -7.80
N GLU A 228 -17.43 8.51 -9.11
CA GLU A 228 -17.21 7.30 -9.93
C GLU A 228 -16.03 6.46 -9.39
N ALA A 229 -14.89 7.08 -9.11
CA ALA A 229 -13.75 6.40 -8.51
C ALA A 229 -14.10 5.68 -7.20
N ILE A 230 -14.87 6.33 -6.32
CA ILE A 230 -15.35 5.74 -5.06
C ILE A 230 -16.26 4.53 -5.35
N THR A 231 -17.20 4.66 -6.27
CA THR A 231 -18.10 3.56 -6.64
C THR A 231 -17.32 2.33 -7.12
N VAL A 232 -16.34 2.54 -7.97
CA VAL A 232 -15.49 1.45 -8.48
C VAL A 232 -14.63 0.85 -7.35
N LEU A 233 -13.92 1.69 -6.58
CA LEU A 233 -13.03 1.20 -5.53
C LEU A 233 -13.76 0.52 -4.38
N ALA A 234 -15.00 0.93 -4.08
CA ALA A 234 -15.83 0.31 -3.04
C ALA A 234 -16.19 -1.16 -3.34
N SER A 235 -16.15 -1.56 -4.62
CA SER A 235 -16.37 -2.96 -5.03
C SER A 235 -15.07 -3.80 -5.02
N THR A 236 -13.97 -3.24 -4.53
CA THR A 236 -12.65 -3.87 -4.55
C THR A 236 -12.03 -3.97 -3.16
N GLU A 237 -10.92 -4.70 -3.07
CA GLU A 237 -10.15 -4.86 -1.84
C GLU A 237 -9.18 -3.69 -1.55
N ALA A 238 -9.12 -2.66 -2.40
CA ALA A 238 -8.15 -1.56 -2.32
C ALA A 238 -8.56 -0.48 -1.31
N SER A 239 -8.67 -0.84 -0.03
CA SER A 239 -9.17 0.03 1.04
C SER A 239 -8.41 1.35 1.19
N LEU A 240 -7.09 1.36 0.95
CA LEU A 240 -6.28 2.58 1.03
C LEU A 240 -6.58 3.54 -0.12
N GLU A 241 -6.75 3.03 -1.34
CA GLU A 241 -7.13 3.86 -2.49
C GLU A 241 -8.55 4.41 -2.35
N LEU A 242 -9.46 3.63 -1.77
CA LEU A 242 -10.79 4.09 -1.39
C LEU A 242 -10.72 5.22 -0.34
N ALA A 243 -9.86 5.10 0.68
CA ALA A 243 -9.62 6.16 1.67
C ALA A 243 -9.17 7.47 1.00
N ARG A 244 -8.22 7.36 0.07
CA ARG A 244 -7.71 8.50 -0.71
C ARG A 244 -8.76 9.12 -1.62
N ALA A 245 -9.65 8.32 -2.21
CA ALA A 245 -10.73 8.80 -3.04
C ALA A 245 -11.74 9.62 -2.22
N HIS A 246 -12.13 9.13 -1.04
CA HIS A 246 -12.96 9.87 -0.09
C HIS A 246 -12.28 11.16 0.40
N ALA A 247 -10.99 11.12 0.71
CA ALA A 247 -10.22 12.29 1.10
C ALA A 247 -10.18 13.35 -0.02
N SER A 248 -9.95 12.91 -1.26
CA SER A 248 -9.92 13.80 -2.43
C SER A 248 -11.29 14.43 -2.70
N LEU A 249 -12.39 13.65 -2.58
CA LEU A 249 -13.75 14.13 -2.70
C LEU A 249 -14.08 15.15 -1.60
N GLY A 250 -13.74 14.83 -0.35
CA GLY A 250 -13.95 15.74 0.78
C GLY A 250 -13.21 17.07 0.62
N ARG A 251 -11.96 17.03 0.14
CA ARG A 251 -11.18 18.22 -0.19
C ARG A 251 -11.83 19.04 -1.31
N GLY A 252 -12.31 18.40 -2.37
CA GLY A 252 -13.02 19.04 -3.48
C GLY A 252 -14.32 19.71 -3.03
N LEU A 253 -15.13 18.99 -2.24
CA LEU A 253 -16.39 19.50 -1.66
C LEU A 253 -16.16 20.72 -0.73
N ARG A 254 -15.10 20.68 0.10
CA ARG A 254 -14.72 21.81 0.93
C ARG A 254 -14.41 23.06 0.09
N ARG A 255 -13.63 22.90 -0.98
CA ARG A 255 -13.32 23.99 -1.92
C ARG A 255 -14.57 24.53 -2.62
N ALA A 256 -15.56 23.66 -2.87
CA ALA A 256 -16.86 24.03 -3.43
C ALA A 256 -17.84 24.61 -2.40
N GLY A 257 -17.42 24.81 -1.13
CA GLY A 257 -18.26 25.33 -0.05
C GLY A 257 -19.24 24.33 0.57
N GLN A 258 -19.26 23.09 0.13
CA GLN A 258 -20.16 22.02 0.59
C GLN A 258 -19.62 21.34 1.85
N ARG A 259 -19.49 22.13 2.94
CA ARG A 259 -18.78 21.74 4.16
C ARG A 259 -19.37 20.52 4.87
N VAL A 260 -20.68 20.32 4.83
CA VAL A 260 -21.34 19.19 5.53
C VAL A 260 -20.97 17.88 4.85
N GLU A 261 -21.14 17.82 3.53
CA GLU A 261 -20.78 16.63 2.73
C GLU A 261 -19.25 16.39 2.77
N ALA A 262 -18.45 17.46 2.70
CA ALA A 262 -16.99 17.38 2.84
C ALA A 262 -16.58 16.66 4.13
N ARG A 263 -17.15 17.05 5.28
CA ARG A 263 -16.85 16.41 6.56
C ARG A 263 -17.28 14.94 6.61
N ALA A 264 -18.42 14.61 6.00
CA ALA A 264 -18.87 13.22 5.91
C ALA A 264 -17.89 12.36 5.11
N GLN A 265 -17.45 12.84 3.93
CA GLN A 265 -16.50 12.13 3.08
C GLN A 265 -15.11 12.00 3.75
N LEU A 266 -14.63 13.07 4.36
CA LEU A 266 -13.36 13.05 5.10
C LEU A 266 -13.43 12.12 6.32
N GLY A 267 -14.57 12.01 6.99
CA GLY A 267 -14.78 11.06 8.08
C GLY A 267 -14.63 9.61 7.62
N ILE A 268 -15.29 9.24 6.52
CA ILE A 268 -15.17 7.89 5.92
C ILE A 268 -13.70 7.62 5.53
N GLY A 269 -13.05 8.58 4.86
CA GLY A 269 -11.66 8.45 4.46
C GLY A 269 -10.72 8.26 5.66
N LEU A 270 -10.97 8.98 6.77
CA LEU A 270 -10.19 8.87 8.00
C LEU A 270 -10.30 7.48 8.63
N ASP A 271 -11.51 6.94 8.74
CA ASP A 271 -11.75 5.62 9.30
C ASP A 271 -11.10 4.52 8.46
N LEU A 272 -11.14 4.65 7.13
CA LEU A 272 -10.47 3.74 6.22
C LEU A 272 -8.94 3.83 6.34
N ALA A 273 -8.35 5.03 6.32
CA ALA A 273 -6.92 5.25 6.45
C ALA A 273 -6.39 4.70 7.80
N HIS A 274 -7.15 4.89 8.87
CA HIS A 274 -6.84 4.33 10.19
C HIS A 274 -6.77 2.80 10.15
N ARG A 275 -7.78 2.14 9.58
CA ARG A 275 -7.80 0.67 9.43
C ARG A 275 -6.67 0.15 8.56
N CYS A 276 -6.23 0.94 7.57
CA CYS A 276 -5.07 0.61 6.73
C CYS A 276 -3.73 0.78 7.45
N GLY A 277 -3.67 1.48 8.58
CA GLY A 277 -2.41 1.84 9.24
C GLY A 277 -1.63 2.94 8.49
N ALA A 278 -2.31 3.71 7.63
CA ALA A 278 -1.73 4.77 6.80
C ALA A 278 -1.71 6.12 7.56
N THR A 279 -0.85 6.22 8.55
CA THR A 279 -0.80 7.37 9.49
C THR A 279 -0.51 8.70 8.83
N GLY A 280 0.25 8.71 7.72
CA GLY A 280 0.47 9.93 6.92
C GLY A 280 -0.81 10.39 6.24
N VAL A 281 -1.55 9.46 5.61
CA VAL A 281 -2.86 9.76 5.00
C VAL A 281 -3.88 10.21 6.06
N GLU A 282 -3.86 9.60 7.25
CA GLU A 282 -4.68 10.05 8.37
C GLU A 282 -4.38 11.50 8.77
N ALA A 283 -3.10 11.88 8.84
CA ALA A 283 -2.69 13.24 9.20
C ALA A 283 -3.23 14.26 8.17
N ASP A 284 -3.06 13.99 6.88
CA ASP A 284 -3.58 14.82 5.79
C ASP A 284 -5.11 15.00 5.87
N ILE A 285 -5.83 13.92 6.15
CA ILE A 285 -7.29 13.96 6.27
C ILE A 285 -7.73 14.76 7.50
N ARG A 286 -7.01 14.64 8.63
CA ARG A 286 -7.30 15.43 9.83
C ARG A 286 -7.12 16.93 9.61
N GLU A 287 -6.08 17.33 8.88
CA GLU A 287 -5.88 18.73 8.49
C GLU A 287 -7.04 19.25 7.64
N GLU A 288 -7.49 18.48 6.65
CA GLU A 288 -8.62 18.86 5.81
C GLU A 288 -9.94 18.89 6.57
N LEU A 289 -10.16 17.99 7.53
CA LEU A 289 -11.32 18.05 8.44
C LEU A 289 -11.34 19.32 9.29
N ALA A 290 -10.19 19.68 9.85
CA ALA A 290 -10.06 20.93 10.60
C ALA A 290 -10.36 22.14 9.72
N ALA A 291 -9.83 22.18 8.49
CA ALA A 291 -10.10 23.23 7.50
C ALA A 291 -11.57 23.28 7.06
N ALA A 292 -12.30 22.16 7.10
CA ALA A 292 -13.74 22.08 6.84
C ALA A 292 -14.62 22.52 8.04
N GLY A 293 -14.00 22.97 9.14
CA GLY A 293 -14.69 23.33 10.39
C GLY A 293 -15.21 22.11 11.16
N GLY A 294 -14.69 20.92 10.84
CA GLY A 294 -14.89 19.71 11.63
C GLY A 294 -13.98 19.75 12.85
N ARG A 295 -14.50 19.40 14.01
CA ARG A 295 -13.62 18.89 15.06
C ARG A 295 -13.42 17.42 14.72
N PRO A 296 -12.18 16.95 14.40
CA PRO A 296 -11.95 15.53 14.32
C PRO A 296 -12.48 14.97 15.64
N ARG A 297 -13.48 14.09 15.60
CA ARG A 297 -13.67 13.20 16.74
C ARG A 297 -12.27 12.64 16.95
N ARG A 298 -11.72 12.80 18.14
CA ARG A 298 -10.63 11.93 18.55
C ARG A 298 -11.20 10.54 18.25
N SER A 299 -10.80 9.93 17.12
CA SER A 299 -10.85 8.48 17.03
C SER A 299 -10.27 8.05 18.34
N ALA A 300 -10.93 7.18 19.09
CA ALA A 300 -10.47 6.79 20.39
C ALA A 300 -8.98 6.43 20.24
N LEU A 301 -8.11 7.44 20.51
CA LEU A 301 -6.65 7.29 20.36
C LEU A 301 -6.12 6.37 21.47
N THR A 302 -7.02 5.99 22.37
CA THR A 302 -6.79 5.11 23.51
C THR A 302 -7.98 4.18 23.69
N GLY A 303 -7.71 2.93 24.09
CA GLY A 303 -8.73 1.92 24.32
C GLY A 303 -8.90 0.94 23.14
N VAL A 304 -9.67 -0.13 23.38
CA VAL A 304 -9.84 -1.26 22.43
C VAL A 304 -10.38 -0.80 21.07
N GLU A 305 -11.21 0.24 21.04
CA GLU A 305 -11.75 0.82 19.80
C GLU A 305 -10.69 1.51 18.91
N SER A 306 -9.50 1.77 19.45
CA SER A 306 -8.37 2.34 18.70
C SER A 306 -7.57 1.30 17.91
N LEU A 307 -7.82 0.03 18.15
CA LEU A 307 -7.12 -1.06 17.50
C LEU A 307 -7.67 -1.31 16.10
N THR A 308 -6.76 -1.51 15.14
CA THR A 308 -7.15 -2.05 13.82
C THR A 308 -7.67 -3.49 13.98
N PRO A 309 -8.43 -4.03 13.01
CA PRO A 309 -8.90 -5.42 13.08
C PRO A 309 -7.78 -6.44 13.32
N THR A 310 -6.62 -6.23 12.70
CA THR A 310 -5.44 -7.09 12.90
C THR A 310 -4.84 -6.92 14.29
N GLU A 311 -4.68 -5.69 14.77
CA GLU A 311 -4.22 -5.42 16.13
C GLU A 311 -5.17 -5.99 17.18
N LEU A 312 -6.50 -5.87 16.96
CA LEU A 312 -7.50 -6.46 17.84
C LEU A 312 -7.37 -7.99 17.86
N ARG A 313 -7.19 -8.63 16.70
CA ARG A 313 -6.98 -10.08 16.62
C ARG A 313 -5.71 -10.51 17.35
N VAL A 314 -4.60 -9.80 17.13
CA VAL A 314 -3.33 -10.06 17.83
C VAL A 314 -3.49 -9.84 19.33
N ALA A 315 -4.18 -8.78 19.75
CA ALA A 315 -4.44 -8.47 21.15
C ALA A 315 -5.29 -9.55 21.84
N GLN A 316 -6.34 -10.04 21.16
CA GLN A 316 -7.18 -11.15 21.66
C GLN A 316 -6.37 -12.44 21.85
N LEU A 317 -5.54 -12.80 20.88
CA LEU A 317 -4.68 -13.99 20.98
C LEU A 317 -3.63 -13.82 22.08
N ALA A 318 -3.07 -12.61 22.20
CA ALA A 318 -2.14 -12.28 23.26
C ALA A 318 -2.81 -12.33 24.65
N ALA A 319 -4.03 -11.84 24.77
CA ALA A 319 -4.84 -11.93 25.98
C ALA A 319 -5.17 -13.40 26.38
N GLN A 320 -5.24 -14.31 25.43
CA GLN A 320 -5.38 -15.75 25.68
C GLN A 320 -4.07 -16.42 26.13
N GLY A 321 -2.98 -15.66 26.33
CA GLY A 321 -1.70 -16.19 26.76
C GLY A 321 -0.85 -16.81 25.65
N ILE A 322 -1.26 -16.72 24.39
CA ILE A 322 -0.57 -17.31 23.25
C ILE A 322 0.72 -16.51 23.00
N SER A 323 1.87 -17.17 22.95
CA SER A 323 3.18 -16.53 22.74
C SER A 323 3.23 -15.81 21.37
N ASN A 324 4.18 -14.86 21.21
CA ASN A 324 4.34 -14.18 19.92
C ASN A 324 4.64 -15.16 18.77
N SER A 325 5.28 -16.28 19.03
CA SER A 325 5.47 -17.35 18.04
C SER A 325 4.15 -18.04 17.69
N GLY A 326 3.35 -18.40 18.70
CA GLY A 326 2.03 -19.00 18.45
C GLY A 326 1.04 -18.05 17.76
N ILE A 327 1.08 -16.76 18.11
CA ILE A 327 0.29 -15.73 17.40
C ILE A 327 0.76 -15.63 15.95
N ALA A 328 2.07 -15.64 15.71
CA ALA A 328 2.65 -15.61 14.37
C ALA A 328 2.20 -16.79 13.51
N GLU A 329 2.12 -17.97 14.11
CA GLU A 329 1.60 -19.19 13.46
C GLU A 329 0.12 -19.06 13.12
N GLN A 330 -0.71 -18.62 14.07
CA GLN A 330 -2.17 -18.53 13.88
C GLN A 330 -2.59 -17.39 12.95
N THR A 331 -1.77 -16.36 12.83
CA THR A 331 -2.06 -15.19 11.97
C THR A 331 -1.27 -15.17 10.68
N PHE A 332 -0.47 -16.22 10.43
CA PHE A 332 0.36 -16.39 9.23
C PHE A 332 1.30 -15.21 8.94
N VAL A 333 1.81 -14.58 10.00
CA VAL A 333 2.78 -13.47 9.90
C VAL A 333 4.11 -13.82 10.57
N SER A 334 5.14 -12.97 10.39
CA SER A 334 6.41 -13.17 11.06
C SER A 334 6.32 -12.87 12.57
N ARG A 335 7.20 -13.48 13.38
CA ARG A 335 7.32 -13.15 14.80
C ARG A 335 7.65 -11.65 15.01
N ASN A 336 8.43 -11.07 14.10
CA ASN A 336 8.76 -9.64 14.13
C ASN A 336 7.52 -8.78 13.85
N THR A 337 6.65 -9.23 12.96
CA THR A 337 5.34 -8.60 12.68
C THR A 337 4.47 -8.57 13.93
N VAL A 338 4.37 -9.71 14.64
CA VAL A 338 3.62 -9.77 15.90
C VAL A 338 4.24 -8.85 16.96
N ALA A 339 5.55 -8.83 17.10
CA ALA A 339 6.24 -7.95 18.04
C ALA A 339 5.99 -6.46 17.72
N TRP A 340 5.92 -6.12 16.44
CA TRP A 340 5.55 -4.77 15.98
C TRP A 340 4.09 -4.43 16.31
N HIS A 341 3.14 -5.35 16.03
CA HIS A 341 1.73 -5.17 16.43
C HIS A 341 1.61 -5.00 17.95
N MET A 342 2.27 -5.81 18.74
CA MET A 342 2.23 -5.72 20.21
C MET A 342 2.71 -4.35 20.71
N ARG A 343 3.80 -3.80 20.15
CA ARG A 343 4.25 -2.43 20.49
C ARG A 343 3.20 -1.38 20.16
N ASN A 344 2.54 -1.49 19.02
CA ASN A 344 1.48 -0.55 18.62
C ASN A 344 0.23 -0.69 19.50
N ILE A 345 -0.16 -1.93 19.84
CA ILE A 345 -1.26 -2.23 20.76
C ILE A 345 -0.98 -1.59 22.11
N TYR A 346 0.21 -1.80 22.70
CA TYR A 346 0.57 -1.22 23.98
C TYR A 346 0.50 0.29 23.97
N ARG A 347 1.02 0.93 22.92
CA ARG A 347 0.95 2.37 22.75
C ARG A 347 -0.50 2.89 22.64
N LYS A 348 -1.37 2.20 21.88
CA LYS A 348 -2.76 2.59 21.64
C LYS A 348 -3.65 2.37 22.88
N LEU A 349 -3.38 1.32 23.62
CA LEU A 349 -4.08 1.00 24.87
C LEU A 349 -3.50 1.72 26.09
N ALA A 350 -2.37 2.44 25.93
CA ALA A 350 -1.61 3.08 27.02
C ALA A 350 -1.25 2.09 28.14
N ILE A 351 -0.78 0.88 27.77
CA ILE A 351 -0.34 -0.19 28.68
C ILE A 351 1.14 -0.49 28.45
N GLU A 352 1.79 -1.03 29.48
CA GLU A 352 3.21 -1.34 29.45
C GLU A 352 3.51 -2.85 29.44
N SER A 353 2.51 -3.67 29.75
CA SER A 353 2.70 -5.11 29.86
C SER A 353 1.55 -5.91 29.24
N ARG A 354 1.86 -7.19 28.98
CA ARG A 354 0.89 -8.15 28.44
C ARG A 354 -0.19 -8.51 29.46
N GLU A 355 0.12 -8.45 30.74
CA GLU A 355 -0.84 -8.74 31.81
C GLU A 355 -1.95 -7.69 31.86
N GLN A 356 -1.60 -6.41 31.61
CA GLN A 356 -2.59 -5.34 31.52
C GLN A 356 -3.54 -5.50 30.32
N LEU A 357 -3.09 -6.20 29.27
CA LEU A 357 -3.90 -6.50 28.09
C LEU A 357 -5.03 -7.49 28.42
N LEU A 358 -4.77 -8.46 29.32
CA LEU A 358 -5.74 -9.45 29.77
C LEU A 358 -6.97 -8.80 30.41
N THR A 359 -6.78 -7.74 31.16
CA THR A 359 -7.83 -7.03 31.88
C THR A 359 -8.69 -6.19 30.92
N LEU A 360 -8.05 -5.57 29.91
CA LEU A 360 -8.72 -4.62 29.01
C LEU A 360 -9.52 -5.26 27.86
N ILE A 361 -9.23 -6.49 27.49
CA ILE A 361 -9.90 -7.15 26.35
C ILE A 361 -11.04 -8.07 26.81
N ASN A 362 -11.05 -8.49 28.09
CA ASN A 362 -12.09 -9.34 28.65
C ASN A 362 -13.21 -8.55 29.36
N ASP A 363 -13.08 -7.24 29.52
CA ASP A 363 -14.12 -6.31 29.92
C ASP A 363 -14.86 -5.77 28.65
#